data_b3fdfdea244afcb4305f622174a2c15c
#
_entry.id   b3fdfdea244afcb4305f622174a2c15c
#
_cell.length_a   1.000
_cell.length_b   1.000
_cell.length_c   1.000
_cell.angle_alpha   90.00
_cell.angle_beta   90.00
_cell.angle_gamma   90.00
#
_symmetry.space_group_name_H-M   'P 1'
#
loop_
_entity.id
_entity.type
_entity.pdbx_description
1 polymer ?
#
loop_
_entity_poly.entity_id
_entity_poly.type
_entity_poly.pdbx_seq_one_letter_code
_entity_poly.pdbx_strand_id
1 'polypeptide(L)'
;VKRVPFGWYKAFEISCKGHPLSELSRTITADAEEVKVERKPSKWQILEGDKITEIEEFNFDNHAFKQLVDYELGRGASDEGEPPHVKLMREKEICDYEPASDVGNLRWYPKGKLIRDLLADYVYDLTVERGAMPVETPIFYDLDNQAIYEHAYKFGERQYRTDTKKNLMLRFAACFGAFRLMSDSYLTWKNLHAKIFELTRYSFRYEKKGEVVGLKRLRAFTMPDCHSFCTDVHASLEEFSQQTDMCMQTGKDLNLDFEVIFRATQDFF
;
A
#
# COMPACT_ATOMS: atom_id res chain seq x y z
N VAL A 1 -33.02 7.61 -8.99
CA VAL A 1 -31.70 7.02 -9.21
C VAL A 1 -31.22 6.56 -7.83
N LYS A 2 -31.21 5.25 -7.57
CA LYS A 2 -30.67 4.72 -6.31
C LYS A 2 -29.15 4.86 -6.35
N ARG A 3 -28.56 5.51 -5.35
CA ARG A 3 -27.13 5.41 -5.09
C ARG A 3 -26.82 3.91 -4.92
N VAL A 4 -25.98 3.36 -5.77
CA VAL A 4 -25.50 1.98 -5.61
C VAL A 4 -24.36 2.03 -4.60
N PRO A 5 -24.48 1.42 -3.41
CA PRO A 5 -23.32 1.30 -2.53
C PRO A 5 -22.30 0.44 -3.29
N PHE A 6 -21.08 0.93 -3.40
CA PHE A 6 -20.00 0.20 -4.02
C PHE A 6 -19.82 -1.16 -3.35
N GLY A 7 -19.41 -2.18 -4.13
CA GLY A 7 -19.11 -3.53 -3.65
C GLY A 7 -18.14 -3.60 -2.47
N TRP A 8 -17.47 -2.49 -2.20
CA TRP A 8 -16.69 -2.22 -1.01
C TRP A 8 -17.47 -2.40 0.30
N TYR A 9 -18.75 -2.02 0.34
CA TYR A 9 -19.63 -2.29 1.49
C TYR A 9 -19.94 -3.78 1.66
N LYS A 10 -20.04 -4.54 0.58
CA LYS A 10 -20.25 -5.98 0.67
C LYS A 10 -19.01 -6.72 1.19
N ALA A 11 -17.82 -6.35 0.75
CA ALA A 11 -16.60 -6.92 1.28
C ALA A 11 -16.40 -6.58 2.77
N PHE A 12 -16.84 -5.40 3.20
CA PHE A 12 -16.80 -5.00 4.61
C PHE A 12 -17.84 -5.75 5.46
N GLU A 13 -19.07 -5.95 4.97
CA GLU A 13 -20.10 -6.76 5.64
C GLU A 13 -19.67 -8.23 5.81
N ILE A 14 -18.99 -8.80 4.83
CA ILE A 14 -18.48 -10.19 4.88
C ILE A 14 -17.36 -10.31 5.94
N SER A 15 -16.50 -9.28 6.09
CA SER A 15 -15.42 -9.30 7.07
C SER A 15 -15.88 -9.07 8.52
N CYS A 16 -17.06 -8.47 8.73
CA CYS A 16 -17.60 -8.10 10.05
C CYS A 16 -18.64 -9.07 10.60
N LYS A 17 -18.85 -10.26 10.00
CA LYS A 17 -19.76 -11.31 10.49
C LYS A 17 -21.13 -10.78 10.99
N GLY A 18 -21.84 -10.02 10.15
CA GLY A 18 -23.27 -9.78 10.33
C GLY A 18 -23.67 -8.77 11.43
N HIS A 19 -22.77 -7.96 11.94
CA HIS A 19 -23.14 -6.85 12.80
C HIS A 19 -23.53 -5.63 11.94
N PRO A 20 -24.75 -5.09 12.10
CA PRO A 20 -25.15 -3.89 11.36
C PRO A 20 -24.30 -2.70 11.81
N LEU A 21 -23.85 -1.89 10.84
CA LEU A 21 -23.01 -0.70 11.05
C LEU A 21 -23.55 0.27 12.13
N SER A 22 -24.89 0.27 12.36
CA SER A 22 -25.53 1.06 13.41
C SER A 22 -25.19 0.62 14.84
N GLU A 23 -24.75 -0.61 15.06
CA GLU A 23 -24.34 -1.09 16.38
C GLU A 23 -22.86 -0.82 16.67
N LEU A 24 -22.00 -0.83 15.64
CA LEU A 24 -20.59 -0.45 15.77
C LEU A 24 -20.40 1.02 16.16
N SER A 25 -21.26 1.92 15.68
CA SER A 25 -21.18 3.34 16.02
C SER A 25 -21.54 3.67 17.47
N ARG A 26 -22.27 2.79 18.17
CA ARG A 26 -22.65 2.98 19.57
C ARG A 26 -21.61 2.49 20.58
N THR A 27 -20.68 1.64 20.15
CA THR A 27 -19.67 1.04 21.05
C THR A 27 -18.38 1.88 21.14
N ILE A 28 -18.23 2.90 20.30
CA ILE A 28 -17.00 3.70 20.21
C ILE A 28 -16.96 4.87 21.21
N THR A 29 -18.06 5.14 21.93
CA THR A 29 -18.17 6.30 22.85
C THR A 29 -17.85 6.00 24.32
N ALA A 30 -17.48 4.79 24.68
CA ALA A 30 -17.10 4.47 26.05
C ALA A 30 -15.88 3.54 26.05
N ASP A 31 -14.79 4.04 26.60
CA ASP A 31 -13.58 3.31 26.97
C ASP A 31 -12.95 2.49 25.86
N ALA A 32 -11.90 3.05 25.25
CA ALA A 32 -11.02 2.34 24.35
C ALA A 32 -10.23 1.27 25.11
N GLU A 33 -10.88 0.18 25.50
CA GLU A 33 -10.18 -1.07 25.71
C GLU A 33 -9.61 -1.50 24.36
N GLU A 34 -8.28 -1.66 24.30
CA GLU A 34 -7.58 -2.25 23.17
C GLU A 34 -8.27 -3.56 22.80
N VAL A 35 -9.05 -3.56 21.73
CA VAL A 35 -9.52 -4.80 21.12
C VAL A 35 -8.27 -5.47 20.55
N LYS A 36 -7.66 -6.36 21.31
CA LYS A 36 -6.63 -7.28 20.83
C LYS A 36 -7.29 -8.17 19.78
N VAL A 37 -7.16 -7.79 18.53
CA VAL A 37 -7.49 -8.69 17.42
C VAL A 37 -6.50 -9.84 17.51
N GLU A 38 -6.93 -11.00 17.96
CA GLU A 38 -6.16 -12.23 17.86
C GLU A 38 -5.91 -12.49 16.35
N ARG A 39 -4.73 -12.11 15.91
CA ARG A 39 -4.30 -12.47 14.55
C ARG A 39 -4.02 -13.95 14.53
N LYS A 40 -4.78 -14.72 13.75
CA LYS A 40 -4.42 -16.09 13.44
C LYS A 40 -2.99 -16.11 12.90
N PRO A 41 -2.17 -17.08 13.30
CA PRO A 41 -0.81 -17.19 12.79
C PRO A 41 -0.85 -17.35 11.26
N SER A 42 0.01 -16.61 10.56
CA SER A 42 0.16 -16.73 9.12
C SER A 42 0.77 -18.10 8.77
N LYS A 43 0.19 -18.79 7.79
CA LYS A 43 0.78 -19.99 7.21
C LYS A 43 1.59 -19.57 5.98
N TRP A 44 2.83 -20.03 5.90
CA TRP A 44 3.74 -19.69 4.83
C TRP A 44 4.05 -20.93 4.00
N GLN A 45 3.92 -20.82 2.70
CA GLN A 45 4.14 -21.89 1.74
C GLN A 45 4.87 -21.34 0.52
N ILE A 46 5.62 -22.20 -0.15
CA ILE A 46 6.30 -21.89 -1.41
C ILE A 46 5.51 -22.50 -2.55
N LEU A 47 5.23 -21.70 -3.58
CA LEU A 47 4.57 -22.13 -4.79
C LEU A 47 5.59 -22.19 -5.93
N GLU A 48 5.79 -23.39 -6.51
CA GLU A 48 6.63 -23.62 -7.68
C GLU A 48 5.79 -24.28 -8.79
N GLY A 49 5.36 -23.50 -9.77
CA GLY A 49 4.37 -23.97 -10.72
C GLY A 49 3.07 -24.35 -9.99
N ASP A 50 2.66 -25.62 -10.10
CA ASP A 50 1.48 -26.16 -9.42
C ASP A 50 1.81 -26.85 -8.08
N LYS A 51 3.08 -26.88 -7.69
CA LYS A 51 3.53 -27.55 -6.46
C LYS A 51 3.57 -26.58 -5.31
N ILE A 52 2.90 -26.92 -4.22
CA ILE A 52 2.94 -26.18 -2.95
C ILE A 52 3.81 -26.97 -1.97
N THR A 53 4.81 -26.31 -1.38
CA THR A 53 5.74 -26.89 -0.40
C THR A 53 5.66 -26.07 0.89
N GLU A 54 5.59 -26.74 2.04
CA GLU A 54 5.70 -26.03 3.34
C GLU A 54 7.08 -25.37 3.45
N ILE A 55 7.12 -24.20 4.06
CA ILE A 55 8.35 -23.38 4.09
C ILE A 55 9.52 -24.06 4.82
N GLU A 56 9.19 -24.90 5.80
CA GLU A 56 10.16 -25.65 6.59
C GLU A 56 10.79 -26.81 5.81
N GLU A 57 10.12 -27.27 4.74
CA GLU A 57 10.55 -28.37 3.89
C GLU A 57 11.23 -27.89 2.61
N PHE A 58 11.18 -26.58 2.35
CA PHE A 58 11.73 -26.01 1.13
C PHE A 58 13.24 -25.81 1.21
N ASN A 59 13.96 -26.30 0.19
CA ASN A 59 15.39 -26.06 0.07
C ASN A 59 15.67 -24.78 -0.70
N PHE A 60 16.23 -23.79 -0.05
CA PHE A 60 16.53 -22.48 -0.65
C PHE A 60 17.89 -22.48 -1.33
N ASP A 61 17.90 -22.60 -2.65
CA ASP A 61 19.12 -22.42 -3.48
C ASP A 61 19.42 -20.93 -3.74
N ASN A 62 18.40 -20.08 -3.72
CA ASN A 62 18.52 -18.63 -3.89
C ASN A 62 18.63 -17.93 -2.53
N HIS A 63 19.82 -17.35 -2.29
CA HIS A 63 20.10 -16.66 -1.02
C HIS A 63 19.21 -15.42 -0.81
N ALA A 64 18.92 -14.64 -1.87
CA ALA A 64 18.08 -13.44 -1.78
C ALA A 64 16.64 -13.81 -1.45
N PHE A 65 16.12 -14.90 -2.05
CA PHE A 65 14.80 -15.42 -1.74
C PHE A 65 14.73 -15.92 -0.29
N LYS A 66 15.74 -16.62 0.18
CA LYS A 66 15.82 -17.04 1.58
C LYS A 66 15.83 -15.85 2.55
N GLN A 67 16.61 -14.81 2.27
CA GLN A 67 16.62 -13.59 3.08
C GLN A 67 15.25 -12.92 3.13
N LEU A 68 14.53 -12.85 2.01
CA LEU A 68 13.18 -12.31 1.96
C LEU A 68 12.23 -13.11 2.86
N VAL A 69 12.26 -14.43 2.75
CA VAL A 69 11.44 -15.33 3.57
C VAL A 69 11.77 -15.17 5.06
N ASP A 70 13.04 -15.16 5.42
CA ASP A 70 13.48 -14.99 6.81
C ASP A 70 13.03 -13.62 7.36
N TYR A 71 13.08 -12.56 6.56
CA TYR A 71 12.58 -11.24 6.92
C TYR A 71 11.06 -11.25 7.19
N GLU A 72 10.27 -11.86 6.31
CA GLU A 72 8.82 -11.95 6.45
C GLU A 72 8.38 -12.82 7.64
N LEU A 73 9.16 -13.83 7.97
CA LEU A 73 8.95 -14.67 9.16
C LEU A 73 9.43 -14.01 10.47
N GLY A 74 10.02 -12.81 10.38
CA GLY A 74 10.61 -12.15 11.56
C GLY A 74 11.87 -12.82 12.11
N ARG A 75 12.52 -13.69 11.30
CA ARG A 75 13.75 -14.42 11.67
C ARG A 75 15.03 -13.65 11.36
N GLY A 76 14.93 -12.53 10.63
CA GLY A 76 16.07 -11.76 10.17
C GLY A 76 16.14 -10.38 10.81
N ALA A 77 16.89 -10.24 11.91
CA ALA A 77 17.56 -9.00 12.23
C ALA A 77 19.00 -9.14 11.70
N SER A 78 19.28 -8.63 10.51
CA SER A 78 20.67 -8.56 10.07
C SER A 78 21.36 -7.44 10.82
N ASP A 79 22.33 -7.77 11.63
CA ASP A 79 23.39 -6.89 12.13
C ASP A 79 24.35 -6.43 11.01
N GLU A 80 23.95 -6.57 9.77
CA GLU A 80 24.68 -6.08 8.62
C GLU A 80 24.61 -4.56 8.63
N GLY A 81 25.75 -3.91 8.70
CA GLY A 81 25.92 -2.46 8.79
C GLY A 81 25.13 -1.66 7.74
N GLU A 82 25.45 -0.38 7.54
CA GLU A 82 24.72 0.48 6.60
C GLU A 82 24.62 -0.17 5.19
N PRO A 83 23.39 -0.37 4.65
CA PRO A 83 23.23 -1.04 3.36
C PRO A 83 23.98 -0.34 2.22
N PRO A 84 24.56 -1.06 1.25
CA PRO A 84 25.39 -0.48 0.19
C PRO A 84 24.73 0.65 -0.58
N HIS A 85 23.40 0.61 -0.77
CA HIS A 85 22.65 1.65 -1.48
C HIS A 85 22.64 3.01 -0.75
N VAL A 86 22.79 3.03 0.58
CA VAL A 86 22.85 4.27 1.36
C VAL A 86 24.15 5.02 1.09
N LYS A 87 25.26 4.30 0.96
CA LYS A 87 26.54 4.87 0.53
C LYS A 87 26.44 5.39 -0.90
N LEU A 88 25.90 4.55 -1.82
CA LEU A 88 25.78 4.91 -3.23
C LEU A 88 24.88 6.11 -3.48
N MET A 89 23.76 6.29 -2.75
CA MET A 89 22.88 7.44 -2.94
C MET A 89 23.59 8.78 -2.66
N ARG A 90 24.55 8.79 -1.72
CA ARG A 90 25.38 9.95 -1.41
C ARG A 90 26.50 10.15 -2.43
N GLU A 91 27.30 9.10 -2.68
CA GLU A 91 28.44 9.15 -3.61
C GLU A 91 28.03 9.51 -5.04
N LYS A 92 26.84 9.09 -5.45
CA LYS A 92 26.29 9.37 -6.79
C LYS A 92 25.48 10.67 -6.84
N GLU A 93 25.40 11.41 -5.74
CA GLU A 93 24.60 12.65 -5.62
C GLU A 93 23.13 12.44 -6.06
N ILE A 94 22.53 11.35 -5.60
CA ILE A 94 21.12 11.02 -5.86
C ILE A 94 20.25 11.73 -4.83
N CYS A 95 20.46 11.43 -3.54
CA CYS A 95 19.73 12.00 -2.42
C CYS A 95 20.51 11.79 -1.13
N ASP A 96 20.06 12.45 -0.07
CA ASP A 96 20.56 12.23 1.30
C ASP A 96 19.44 12.46 2.31
N TYR A 97 19.65 12.05 3.54
CA TYR A 97 18.77 12.40 4.64
C TYR A 97 18.75 13.91 4.85
N GLU A 98 17.57 14.45 5.20
CA GLU A 98 17.45 15.87 5.56
C GLU A 98 17.52 16.02 7.09
N PRO A 99 18.64 16.54 7.65
CA PRO A 99 18.79 16.62 9.10
C PRO A 99 17.81 17.58 9.78
N ALA A 100 17.27 18.55 9.03
CA ALA A 100 16.28 19.51 9.51
C ALA A 100 14.84 19.01 9.38
N SER A 101 14.64 17.74 8.97
CA SER A 101 13.35 17.10 8.83
C SER A 101 13.26 15.86 9.71
N ASP A 102 12.09 15.24 9.71
CA ASP A 102 11.91 13.94 10.36
C ASP A 102 12.67 12.85 9.61
N VAL A 103 13.20 11.88 10.35
CA VAL A 103 13.98 10.76 9.79
C VAL A 103 13.18 10.02 8.72
N GLY A 104 13.80 9.73 7.56
CA GLY A 104 13.13 9.08 6.44
C GLY A 104 12.46 10.06 5.47
N ASN A 105 12.68 11.37 5.65
CA ASN A 105 12.43 12.38 4.63
C ASN A 105 13.74 12.71 3.95
N LEU A 106 13.80 12.54 2.63
CA LEU A 106 15.01 12.74 1.86
C LEU A 106 14.99 14.09 1.12
N ARG A 107 16.15 14.73 1.06
CA ARG A 107 16.43 15.77 0.08
C ARG A 107 16.97 15.14 -1.18
N TRP A 108 16.44 15.55 -2.33
CA TRP A 108 16.82 15.03 -3.63
C TRP A 108 17.72 16.04 -4.35
N TYR A 109 18.89 15.59 -4.77
CA TYR A 109 19.79 16.37 -5.61
C TYR A 109 19.30 16.40 -7.06
N PRO A 110 19.76 17.35 -7.91
CA PRO A 110 19.23 17.50 -9.26
C PRO A 110 19.20 16.22 -10.09
N LYS A 111 20.27 15.42 -10.02
CA LYS A 111 20.38 14.14 -10.70
C LYS A 111 19.38 13.11 -10.19
N GLY A 112 19.26 12.98 -8.89
CA GLY A 112 18.30 12.08 -8.28
C GLY A 112 16.86 12.50 -8.53
N LYS A 113 16.60 13.81 -8.53
CA LYS A 113 15.29 14.37 -8.88
C LYS A 113 14.90 14.05 -10.31
N LEU A 114 15.84 14.16 -11.26
CA LEU A 114 15.62 13.79 -12.66
C LEU A 114 15.28 12.30 -12.80
N ILE A 115 16.06 11.41 -12.16
CA ILE A 115 15.80 9.97 -12.19
C ILE A 115 14.40 9.66 -11.62
N ARG A 116 14.04 10.28 -10.50
CA ARG A 116 12.72 10.11 -9.88
C ARG A 116 11.58 10.58 -10.79
N ASP A 117 11.76 11.69 -11.51
CA ASP A 117 10.75 12.20 -12.44
C ASP A 117 10.59 11.25 -13.64
N LEU A 118 11.69 10.78 -14.23
CA LEU A 118 11.64 9.83 -15.35
C LEU A 118 10.95 8.51 -14.95
N LEU A 119 11.18 8.01 -13.76
CA LEU A 119 10.48 6.83 -13.23
C LEU A 119 8.98 7.12 -13.00
N ALA A 120 8.66 8.31 -12.53
CA ALA A 120 7.28 8.74 -12.33
C ALA A 120 6.52 8.84 -13.66
N ASP A 121 7.14 9.46 -14.68
CA ASP A 121 6.57 9.58 -16.02
C ASP A 121 6.38 8.19 -16.66
N TYR A 122 7.36 7.30 -16.56
CA TYR A 122 7.26 5.92 -17.03
C TYR A 122 6.06 5.18 -16.43
N VAL A 123 5.92 5.21 -15.10
CA VAL A 123 4.81 4.51 -14.42
C VAL A 123 3.47 5.17 -14.74
N TYR A 124 3.45 6.50 -14.87
CA TYR A 124 2.25 7.24 -15.27
C TYR A 124 1.77 6.78 -16.66
N ASP A 125 2.66 6.81 -17.65
CA ASP A 125 2.34 6.42 -19.03
C ASP A 125 1.88 4.95 -19.08
N LEU A 126 2.62 4.06 -18.45
CA LEU A 126 2.31 2.63 -18.38
C LEU A 126 0.91 2.36 -17.80
N THR A 127 0.50 3.13 -16.80
CA THR A 127 -0.79 2.95 -16.11
C THR A 127 -1.93 3.55 -16.93
N VAL A 128 -1.71 4.73 -17.53
CA VAL A 128 -2.70 5.39 -18.39
C VAL A 128 -2.94 4.61 -19.69
N GLU A 129 -1.91 4.04 -20.30
CA GLU A 129 -2.04 3.17 -21.48
C GLU A 129 -2.89 1.92 -21.20
N ARG A 130 -2.95 1.47 -19.94
CA ARG A 130 -3.84 0.39 -19.50
C ARG A 130 -5.24 0.85 -19.10
N GLY A 131 -5.61 2.08 -19.46
CA GLY A 131 -6.95 2.63 -19.31
C GLY A 131 -7.27 3.21 -17.93
N ALA A 132 -6.27 3.48 -17.09
CA ALA A 132 -6.51 4.17 -15.84
C ALA A 132 -6.65 5.68 -16.05
N MET A 133 -7.61 6.29 -15.37
CA MET A 133 -7.88 7.73 -15.39
C MET A 133 -7.07 8.40 -14.28
N PRO A 134 -6.18 9.35 -14.62
CA PRO A 134 -5.38 10.04 -13.60
C PRO A 134 -6.26 10.99 -12.78
N VAL A 135 -6.04 10.98 -11.47
CA VAL A 135 -6.70 11.86 -10.50
C VAL A 135 -5.66 12.46 -9.55
N GLU A 136 -6.04 13.50 -8.85
CA GLU A 136 -5.26 14.08 -7.76
C GLU A 136 -6.19 14.37 -6.59
N THR A 137 -5.80 13.94 -5.39
CA THR A 137 -6.61 14.09 -4.17
C THR A 137 -5.80 14.72 -3.04
N PRO A 138 -6.46 15.28 -2.01
CA PRO A 138 -5.78 15.97 -0.92
C PRO A 138 -4.77 15.12 -0.15
N ILE A 139 -3.78 15.78 0.45
CA ILE A 139 -2.79 15.14 1.32
C ILE A 139 -3.31 14.96 2.75
N PHE A 140 -4.16 15.89 3.22
CA PHE A 140 -4.75 15.86 4.55
C PHE A 140 -6.17 15.32 4.53
N TYR A 141 -6.48 14.45 5.49
CA TYR A 141 -7.81 13.91 5.70
C TYR A 141 -8.27 14.11 7.14
N ASP A 142 -9.56 14.41 7.29
CA ASP A 142 -10.22 14.66 8.57
C ASP A 142 -10.65 13.32 9.19
N LEU A 143 -10.09 12.98 10.33
CA LEU A 143 -10.40 11.75 11.06
C LEU A 143 -11.76 11.83 11.80
N ASP A 144 -12.39 13.01 11.87
CA ASP A 144 -13.76 13.14 12.36
C ASP A 144 -14.78 12.69 11.30
N ASN A 145 -14.33 12.49 10.03
CA ASN A 145 -15.12 11.80 9.02
C ASN A 145 -15.06 10.29 9.24
N GLN A 146 -16.20 9.67 9.51
CA GLN A 146 -16.30 8.26 9.88
C GLN A 146 -15.64 7.32 8.83
N ALA A 147 -15.91 7.53 7.55
CA ALA A 147 -15.36 6.66 6.49
C ALA A 147 -13.82 6.77 6.39
N ILE A 148 -13.27 7.96 6.64
CA ILE A 148 -11.83 8.18 6.70
C ILE A 148 -11.25 7.50 7.95
N TYR A 149 -11.89 7.67 9.11
CA TYR A 149 -11.45 7.05 10.36
C TYR A 149 -11.42 5.53 10.28
N GLU A 150 -12.50 4.90 9.82
CA GLU A 150 -12.59 3.45 9.66
C GLU A 150 -11.53 2.90 8.71
N HIS A 151 -11.25 3.64 7.62
CA HIS A 151 -10.19 3.26 6.70
C HIS A 151 -8.81 3.41 7.33
N ALA A 152 -8.54 4.52 8.01
CA ALA A 152 -7.30 4.79 8.71
C ALA A 152 -7.02 3.77 9.83
N TYR A 153 -8.06 3.36 10.55
CA TYR A 153 -7.95 2.39 11.65
C TYR A 153 -7.32 1.06 11.21
N LYS A 154 -7.59 0.60 9.97
CA LYS A 154 -7.02 -0.64 9.41
C LYS A 154 -5.50 -0.62 9.29
N PHE A 155 -4.89 0.55 9.24
CA PHE A 155 -3.44 0.73 9.10
C PHE A 155 -2.72 0.95 10.44
N GLY A 156 -3.46 0.99 11.55
CA GLY A 156 -2.91 1.06 12.89
C GLY A 156 -2.24 2.40 13.23
N GLU A 157 -1.25 2.36 14.11
CA GLU A 157 -0.61 3.55 14.69
C GLU A 157 0.39 4.27 13.78
N ARG A 158 0.67 3.75 12.59
CA ARG A 158 1.72 4.29 11.70
C ARG A 158 1.23 5.48 10.88
N GLN A 159 0.67 6.49 11.56
CA GLN A 159 0.06 7.66 10.96
C GLN A 159 0.68 8.94 11.52
N TYR A 160 0.85 9.94 10.65
CA TYR A 160 1.14 11.30 11.07
C TYR A 160 -0.18 12.04 11.31
N ARG A 161 -0.37 12.54 12.50
CA ARG A 161 -1.53 13.35 12.88
C ARG A 161 -1.09 14.76 13.20
N THR A 162 -1.95 15.73 12.94
CA THR A 162 -1.66 17.12 13.28
C THR A 162 -2.19 17.44 14.67
N ASP A 163 -1.41 18.26 15.41
CA ASP A 163 -1.85 18.87 16.66
C ASP A 163 -2.51 20.23 16.36
N THR A 164 -3.69 20.19 15.72
CA THR A 164 -4.48 21.36 15.37
C THR A 164 -5.90 21.24 15.93
N LYS A 165 -6.73 22.29 15.76
CA LYS A 165 -8.15 22.24 16.18
C LYS A 165 -8.95 21.16 15.44
N LYS A 166 -8.49 20.73 14.24
CA LYS A 166 -9.06 19.64 13.47
C LYS A 166 -8.21 18.41 13.64
N ASN A 167 -8.83 17.26 13.79
CA ASN A 167 -8.19 15.97 13.88
C ASN A 167 -7.76 15.47 12.48
N LEU A 168 -6.69 16.06 11.92
CA LEU A 168 -6.22 15.74 10.59
C LEU A 168 -5.08 14.74 10.61
N MET A 169 -5.03 13.89 9.60
CA MET A 169 -3.88 13.04 9.32
C MET A 169 -3.29 13.31 7.94
N LEU A 170 -2.00 13.08 7.78
CA LEU A 170 -1.32 12.97 6.49
C LEU A 170 -1.62 11.59 5.90
N ARG A 171 -2.06 11.55 4.64
CA ARG A 171 -2.34 10.28 3.96
C ARG A 171 -1.07 9.44 3.79
N PHE A 172 -1.20 8.15 3.91
CA PHE A 172 -0.13 7.19 3.59
C PHE A 172 -0.43 6.38 2.32
N ALA A 173 -1.57 6.59 1.68
CA ALA A 173 -1.98 5.99 0.41
C ALA A 173 -3.04 6.87 -0.28
N ALA A 174 -3.26 6.70 -1.58
CA ALA A 174 -4.28 7.43 -2.34
C ALA A 174 -5.70 6.87 -2.12
N CYS A 175 -5.84 5.66 -1.57
CA CYS A 175 -7.15 5.03 -1.36
C CYS A 175 -8.13 5.90 -0.57
N PHE A 176 -7.67 6.75 0.34
CA PHE A 176 -8.53 7.70 1.07
C PHE A 176 -9.28 8.63 0.12
N GLY A 177 -8.58 9.23 -0.84
CA GLY A 177 -9.17 10.10 -1.84
C GLY A 177 -9.91 9.33 -2.91
N ALA A 178 -9.32 8.25 -3.41
CA ALA A 178 -9.88 7.42 -4.46
C ALA A 178 -11.29 6.92 -4.12
N PHE A 179 -11.45 6.33 -2.95
CA PHE A 179 -12.76 5.81 -2.52
C PHE A 179 -13.77 6.92 -2.26
N ARG A 180 -13.34 8.07 -1.72
CA ARG A 180 -14.23 9.22 -1.55
C ARG A 180 -14.70 9.78 -2.87
N LEU A 181 -13.79 9.98 -3.83
CA LEU A 181 -14.09 10.46 -5.16
C LEU A 181 -15.10 9.53 -5.86
N MET A 182 -14.87 8.22 -5.80
CA MET A 182 -15.75 7.25 -6.42
C MET A 182 -17.09 7.14 -5.69
N SER A 183 -17.12 7.27 -4.36
CA SER A 183 -18.36 7.28 -3.56
C SER A 183 -19.28 8.46 -3.90
N ASP A 184 -18.70 9.61 -4.23
CA ASP A 184 -19.44 10.81 -4.60
C ASP A 184 -19.78 10.86 -6.11
N SER A 185 -19.26 9.92 -6.90
CA SER A 185 -19.51 9.84 -8.33
C SER A 185 -20.83 9.13 -8.66
N TYR A 186 -21.49 9.59 -9.74
CA TYR A 186 -22.66 8.90 -10.28
C TYR A 186 -22.20 7.83 -11.26
N LEU A 187 -22.19 6.57 -10.82
CA LEU A 187 -21.78 5.43 -11.63
C LEU A 187 -22.95 4.52 -11.90
N THR A 188 -23.00 4.00 -13.12
CA THR A 188 -23.85 2.89 -13.53
C THR A 188 -22.99 1.68 -13.86
N TRP A 189 -23.60 0.52 -14.01
CA TRP A 189 -22.88 -0.68 -14.44
C TRP A 189 -22.13 -0.50 -15.78
N LYS A 190 -22.58 0.42 -16.64
CA LYS A 190 -21.92 0.75 -17.93
C LYS A 190 -20.61 1.53 -17.77
N ASN A 191 -20.38 2.12 -16.61
CA ASN A 191 -19.16 2.86 -16.30
C ASN A 191 -18.09 1.97 -15.64
N LEU A 192 -18.44 0.72 -15.33
CA LEU A 192 -17.51 -0.28 -14.82
C LEU A 192 -16.99 -1.13 -16.00
N HIS A 193 -15.75 -1.47 -16.08
CA HIS A 193 -14.72 -1.38 -15.04
C HIS A 193 -14.03 0.00 -15.06
N ALA A 194 -14.15 0.74 -13.98
CA ALA A 194 -13.48 2.03 -13.87
C ALA A 194 -12.13 1.85 -13.17
N LYS A 195 -11.08 2.41 -13.75
CA LYS A 195 -9.75 2.47 -13.14
C LYS A 195 -9.41 3.92 -12.86
N ILE A 196 -9.01 4.23 -11.64
CA ILE A 196 -8.45 5.54 -11.30
C ILE A 196 -7.04 5.37 -10.79
N PHE A 197 -6.19 6.31 -11.14
CA PHE A 197 -4.78 6.27 -10.84
C PHE A 197 -4.34 7.60 -10.24
N GLU A 198 -3.62 7.55 -9.14
CA GLU A 198 -2.97 8.72 -8.56
C GLU A 198 -1.49 8.42 -8.33
N LEU A 199 -0.64 9.19 -9.02
CA LEU A 199 0.78 9.22 -8.70
C LEU A 199 0.97 10.16 -7.51
N THR A 200 0.88 9.61 -6.30
CA THR A 200 1.02 10.38 -5.07
C THR A 200 2.48 10.78 -4.89
N ARG A 201 2.79 12.08 -5.08
CA ARG A 201 4.17 12.58 -4.89
C ARG A 201 4.61 12.52 -3.44
N TYR A 202 3.65 12.56 -2.51
CA TYR A 202 3.88 12.48 -1.07
C TYR A 202 2.82 11.60 -0.42
N SER A 203 3.26 10.42 0.02
CA SER A 203 2.59 9.55 0.97
C SER A 203 3.43 9.48 2.23
N PHE A 204 2.79 9.45 3.41
CA PHE A 204 3.49 9.56 4.68
C PHE A 204 3.14 8.38 5.57
N ARG A 205 4.15 7.65 6.05
CA ARG A 205 3.98 6.56 6.98
C ARG A 205 4.98 6.68 8.12
N TYR A 206 4.49 6.68 9.34
CA TYR A 206 5.37 6.72 10.50
C TYR A 206 6.06 5.37 10.69
N GLU A 207 7.32 5.29 10.29
CA GLU A 207 8.18 4.14 10.55
C GLU A 207 8.88 4.31 11.90
N LYS A 208 8.98 3.23 12.69
CA LYS A 208 9.63 3.27 14.02
C LYS A 208 11.12 3.56 13.88
N LYS A 209 11.73 4.02 14.97
CA LYS A 209 13.17 4.25 15.03
C LYS A 209 13.91 2.95 14.73
N GLY A 210 14.87 3.01 13.79
CA GLY A 210 15.64 1.84 13.34
C GLY A 210 15.04 1.09 12.16
N GLU A 211 13.81 1.38 11.75
CA GLU A 211 13.19 0.75 10.56
C GLU A 211 13.52 1.51 9.27
N VAL A 212 13.77 2.82 9.36
CA VAL A 212 14.09 3.66 8.20
C VAL A 212 15.46 3.31 7.65
N VAL A 213 15.54 3.02 6.34
CA VAL A 213 16.79 2.64 5.70
C VAL A 213 16.87 3.13 4.25
N GLY A 214 17.64 4.16 4.02
CA GLY A 214 17.98 4.71 2.69
C GLY A 214 16.76 4.92 1.81
N LEU A 215 16.80 4.36 0.61
CA LEU A 215 15.71 4.40 -0.38
C LEU A 215 14.69 3.26 -0.23
N LYS A 216 14.97 2.27 0.62
CA LYS A 216 14.11 1.09 0.76
C LYS A 216 12.95 1.28 1.74
N ARG A 217 13.15 2.08 2.80
CA ARG A 217 12.11 2.30 3.79
C ARG A 217 12.12 3.73 4.28
N LEU A 218 11.13 4.47 3.88
CA LEU A 218 10.99 5.91 4.04
C LEU A 218 9.73 6.24 4.84
N ARG A 219 9.71 7.44 5.43
CA ARG A 219 8.51 8.03 6.04
C ARG A 219 7.74 8.94 5.10
N ALA A 220 8.41 9.47 4.06
CA ALA A 220 7.77 10.20 2.97
C ALA A 220 8.26 9.64 1.63
N PHE A 221 7.33 9.23 0.78
CA PHE A 221 7.64 8.56 -0.49
C PHE A 221 6.62 8.87 -1.58
N THR A 222 7.00 8.62 -2.82
CA THR A 222 6.09 8.64 -3.98
C THR A 222 5.54 7.25 -4.19
N MET A 223 4.23 7.14 -4.40
CA MET A 223 3.58 5.86 -4.63
C MET A 223 2.62 5.96 -5.83
N PRO A 224 2.72 5.05 -6.80
CA PRO A 224 1.72 4.87 -7.84
C PRO A 224 0.56 4.04 -7.28
N ASP A 225 -0.58 4.67 -7.07
CA ASP A 225 -1.79 4.03 -6.57
C ASP A 225 -2.82 3.88 -7.69
N CYS A 226 -3.11 2.64 -8.08
CA CYS A 226 -4.14 2.31 -9.05
C CYS A 226 -5.27 1.55 -8.37
N HIS A 227 -6.51 2.02 -8.56
CA HIS A 227 -7.70 1.40 -7.98
C HIS A 227 -8.68 1.04 -9.10
N SER A 228 -9.05 -0.23 -9.17
CA SER A 228 -10.01 -0.76 -10.14
C SER A 228 -11.32 -1.09 -9.46
N PHE A 229 -12.42 -0.62 -10.06
CA PHE A 229 -13.78 -0.81 -9.60
C PHE A 229 -14.48 -1.73 -10.59
N CYS A 230 -14.71 -2.97 -10.18
CA CYS A 230 -15.19 -4.06 -11.01
C CYS A 230 -16.65 -4.39 -10.71
N THR A 231 -17.33 -5.05 -11.65
CA THR A 231 -18.75 -5.45 -11.51
C THR A 231 -18.93 -6.63 -10.57
N ASP A 232 -17.97 -7.53 -10.54
CA ASP A 232 -18.03 -8.81 -9.83
C ASP A 232 -16.62 -9.34 -9.52
N VAL A 233 -16.57 -10.47 -8.82
CA VAL A 233 -15.32 -11.11 -8.41
C VAL A 233 -14.50 -11.61 -9.60
N HIS A 234 -15.15 -12.15 -10.65
CA HIS A 234 -14.45 -12.64 -11.84
C HIS A 234 -13.70 -11.52 -12.54
N ALA A 235 -14.37 -10.41 -12.79
CA ALA A 235 -13.76 -9.21 -13.34
C ALA A 235 -12.66 -8.64 -12.46
N SER A 236 -12.80 -8.77 -11.14
CA SER A 236 -11.78 -8.34 -10.19
C SER A 236 -10.52 -9.22 -10.25
N LEU A 237 -10.67 -10.51 -10.48
CA LEU A 237 -9.53 -11.43 -10.66
C LEU A 237 -8.79 -11.18 -11.98
N GLU A 238 -9.54 -10.92 -13.06
CA GLU A 238 -8.93 -10.54 -14.34
C GLU A 238 -8.11 -9.24 -14.22
N GLU A 239 -8.67 -8.26 -13.53
CA GLU A 239 -8.01 -6.99 -13.29
C GLU A 239 -6.79 -7.13 -12.38
N PHE A 240 -6.87 -7.97 -11.35
CA PHE A 240 -5.74 -8.30 -10.48
C PHE A 240 -4.59 -8.93 -11.28
N SER A 241 -4.89 -9.85 -12.20
CA SER A 241 -3.89 -10.44 -13.10
C SER A 241 -3.21 -9.37 -13.97
N GLN A 242 -4.00 -8.47 -14.59
CA GLN A 242 -3.46 -7.39 -15.42
C GLN A 242 -2.56 -6.43 -14.62
N GLN A 243 -2.93 -6.08 -13.40
CA GLN A 243 -2.10 -5.24 -12.53
C GLN A 243 -0.82 -5.96 -12.09
N THR A 244 -0.91 -7.27 -11.84
CA THR A 244 0.26 -8.11 -11.55
C THR A 244 1.22 -8.11 -12.73
N ASP A 245 0.71 -8.32 -13.94
CA ASP A 245 1.53 -8.29 -15.17
C ASP A 245 2.20 -6.92 -15.36
N MET A 246 1.52 -5.84 -15.02
CA MET A 246 2.09 -4.48 -15.07
C MET A 246 3.25 -4.32 -14.08
N CYS A 247 3.11 -4.83 -12.86
CA CYS A 247 4.19 -4.80 -11.87
C CYS A 247 5.39 -5.65 -12.33
N MET A 248 5.14 -6.84 -12.87
CA MET A 248 6.16 -7.72 -13.43
C MET A 248 6.88 -7.08 -14.61
N GLN A 249 6.14 -6.39 -15.49
CA GLN A 249 6.71 -5.64 -16.62
C GLN A 249 7.63 -4.53 -16.13
N THR A 250 7.18 -3.75 -15.14
CA THR A 250 8.00 -2.68 -14.53
C THR A 250 9.33 -3.21 -14.01
N GLY A 251 9.31 -4.35 -13.30
CA GLY A 251 10.54 -4.99 -12.82
C GLY A 251 11.49 -5.37 -13.95
N LYS A 252 10.97 -5.95 -15.03
CA LYS A 252 11.74 -6.33 -16.20
C LYS A 252 12.33 -5.14 -16.95
N ASP A 253 11.53 -4.10 -17.19
CA ASP A 253 11.95 -2.89 -17.92
C ASP A 253 13.04 -2.13 -17.16
N LEU A 254 13.00 -2.17 -15.84
CA LEU A 254 14.03 -1.58 -14.98
C LEU A 254 15.23 -2.52 -14.74
N ASN A 255 15.22 -3.70 -15.34
CA ASN A 255 16.25 -4.74 -15.15
C ASN A 255 16.50 -5.03 -13.66
N LEU A 256 15.41 -5.13 -12.89
CA LEU A 256 15.46 -5.48 -11.48
C LEU A 256 15.38 -6.99 -11.32
N ASP A 257 16.19 -7.52 -10.44
CA ASP A 257 16.03 -8.87 -9.90
C ASP A 257 15.05 -8.78 -8.70
N PHE A 258 13.95 -9.53 -8.77
CA PHE A 258 12.87 -9.43 -7.77
C PHE A 258 12.18 -10.77 -7.55
N GLU A 259 11.69 -10.93 -6.34
CA GLU A 259 10.87 -12.07 -5.92
C GLU A 259 9.43 -11.62 -5.67
N VAL A 260 8.47 -12.52 -5.87
CA VAL A 260 7.06 -12.24 -5.73
C VAL A 260 6.48 -12.97 -4.53
N ILE A 261 5.79 -12.24 -3.67
CA ILE A 261 5.02 -12.81 -2.55
C ILE A 261 3.54 -12.54 -2.77
N PHE A 262 2.74 -13.60 -2.80
CA PHE A 262 1.31 -13.53 -2.76
C PHE A 262 0.80 -13.70 -1.32
N ARG A 263 -0.03 -12.77 -0.86
CA ARG A 263 -0.68 -12.85 0.45
C ARG A 263 -2.18 -12.93 0.28
N ALA A 264 -2.77 -13.91 0.90
CA ALA A 264 -4.21 -14.13 0.89
C ALA A 264 -4.75 -14.29 2.32
N THR A 265 -6.02 -13.98 2.52
CA THR A 265 -6.72 -14.30 3.76
C THR A 265 -7.59 -15.52 3.53
N GLN A 266 -7.64 -16.43 4.48
CA GLN A 266 -8.40 -17.68 4.38
C GLN A 266 -9.89 -17.48 4.10
N ASP A 267 -10.44 -16.33 4.46
CA ASP A 267 -11.86 -16.01 4.27
C ASP A 267 -12.21 -15.66 2.79
N PHE A 268 -11.21 -15.59 1.90
CA PHE A 268 -11.36 -15.26 0.47
C PHE A 268 -11.04 -16.44 -0.46
N PHE A 269 -10.74 -17.62 0.07
CA PHE A 269 -10.43 -18.83 -0.69
C PHE A 269 -11.22 -20.04 -0.17
#